data_6908e02153eef4ff9d09f8372129a852
#
_entry.id   6908e02153eef4ff9d09f8372129a852
#
_cell.length_a   1.000
_cell.length_b   1.000
_cell.length_c   1.000
_cell.angle_alpha   90.00
_cell.angle_beta   90.00
_cell.angle_gamma   90.00
#
_symmetry.space_group_name_H-M   'P 1'
#
loop_
_entity.id
_entity.type
_entity.pdbx_description
1 polymer ?
#
loop_
_entity_poly.entity_id
_entity_poly.type
_entity_poly.pdbx_seq_one_letter_code
_entity_poly.pdbx_strand_id
1 'polypeptide(L)'
;EAYVSHEPEKPDYLDYMCFPRICALARIAWRGNGEGWDAYYKGLVEKHYDRMAAMGIRFRLFPPKVSYKEGAFTVTADDGSEIYYTEGDTPEEHHYTRPLKTGKQHLYRFFTRYKTGRSPYVADKSYYRTLAPAVAITTSMGESRQFPLANAAGYKGLSRTARACRQQDWVLYTFEQPVKCREMYLQTGNSQLPKTIITTGY
;
A
#
# COMPACT_ATOMS: atom_id res chain seq x y z
N GLU A 1 2.69 24.11 -12.48
CA GLU A 1 1.59 23.49 -13.21
C GLU A 1 1.23 22.18 -12.52
N ALA A 2 -0.06 21.95 -12.25
CA ALA A 2 -0.54 20.72 -11.61
C ALA A 2 -1.46 20.00 -12.60
N TYR A 3 -1.23 18.71 -12.80
CA TYR A 3 -1.97 17.90 -13.76
C TYR A 3 -2.60 16.67 -13.10
N VAL A 4 -3.87 16.42 -13.38
CA VAL A 4 -4.59 15.21 -12.97
C VAL A 4 -4.74 14.31 -14.20
N SER A 5 -4.00 13.23 -14.26
CA SER A 5 -3.83 12.38 -15.44
C SER A 5 -4.93 11.34 -15.67
N HIS A 6 -5.93 11.27 -14.79
CA HIS A 6 -7.04 10.32 -14.93
C HIS A 6 -8.36 11.07 -14.91
N GLU A 7 -9.24 10.74 -15.84
CA GLU A 7 -10.64 11.17 -15.75
C GLU A 7 -11.28 10.47 -14.54
N PRO A 8 -11.73 11.23 -13.55
CA PRO A 8 -12.38 10.62 -12.40
C PRO A 8 -13.77 10.13 -12.79
N GLU A 9 -14.04 8.86 -12.63
CA GLU A 9 -15.36 8.28 -12.85
C GLU A 9 -16.44 8.85 -11.90
N LYS A 10 -16.00 9.48 -10.79
CA LYS A 10 -16.88 10.05 -9.76
C LYS A 10 -16.32 11.38 -9.24
N PRO A 11 -17.17 12.40 -8.99
CA PRO A 11 -16.73 13.69 -8.44
C PRO A 11 -15.95 13.57 -7.13
N ASP A 12 -16.38 12.68 -6.24
CA ASP A 12 -15.71 12.41 -4.96
C ASP A 12 -14.27 11.96 -5.10
N TYR A 13 -13.94 11.31 -6.22
CA TYR A 13 -12.60 10.86 -6.50
C TYR A 13 -11.66 11.99 -6.91
N LEU A 14 -12.21 13.00 -7.60
CA LEU A 14 -11.46 14.21 -7.95
C LEU A 14 -10.99 14.95 -6.69
N ASP A 15 -11.89 15.16 -5.74
CA ASP A 15 -11.56 15.77 -4.45
C ASP A 15 -10.45 15.01 -3.75
N TYR A 16 -10.60 13.69 -3.66
CA TYR A 16 -9.60 12.81 -3.04
C TYR A 16 -8.22 12.89 -3.70
N MET A 17 -8.16 13.08 -5.01
CA MET A 17 -6.89 13.20 -5.74
C MET A 17 -6.27 14.59 -5.60
N CYS A 18 -7.10 15.64 -5.54
CA CYS A 18 -6.64 17.02 -5.46
C CYS A 18 -6.28 17.45 -4.03
N PHE A 19 -7.11 17.13 -3.05
CA PHE A 19 -6.92 17.58 -1.69
C PHE A 19 -6.18 16.56 -0.81
N PRO A 20 -5.25 17.00 0.04
CA PRO A 20 -4.85 18.39 0.34
C PRO A 20 -3.71 18.93 -0.53
N ARG A 21 -3.29 18.25 -1.58
CA ARG A 21 -2.14 18.61 -2.40
C ARG A 21 -2.26 20.01 -3.02
N ILE A 22 -3.47 20.35 -3.46
CA ILE A 22 -3.74 21.68 -4.04
C ILE A 22 -3.56 22.81 -3.02
N CYS A 23 -3.76 22.52 -1.73
CA CYS A 23 -3.51 23.48 -0.65
C CYS A 23 -2.01 23.83 -0.55
N ALA A 24 -1.14 22.85 -0.77
CA ALA A 24 0.31 23.10 -0.79
C ALA A 24 0.70 23.96 -1.99
N LEU A 25 0.15 23.68 -3.16
CA LEU A 25 0.39 24.47 -4.36
C LEU A 25 -0.11 25.90 -4.19
N ALA A 26 -1.31 26.10 -3.70
CA ALA A 26 -1.88 27.42 -3.42
C ALA A 26 -1.00 28.21 -2.44
N ARG A 27 -0.50 27.57 -1.38
CA ARG A 27 0.40 28.20 -0.43
C ARG A 27 1.69 28.69 -1.09
N ILE A 28 2.32 27.87 -1.89
CA ILE A 28 3.54 28.22 -2.63
C ILE A 28 3.27 29.40 -3.57
N ALA A 29 2.15 29.35 -4.30
CA ALA A 29 1.77 30.43 -5.21
C ALA A 29 1.53 31.78 -4.53
N TRP A 30 0.96 31.78 -3.31
CA TRP A 30 0.62 33.01 -2.59
C TRP A 30 1.73 33.52 -1.67
N ARG A 31 2.54 32.64 -1.09
CA ARG A 31 3.53 32.97 -0.06
C ARG A 31 4.99 32.65 -0.44
N GLY A 32 5.21 31.97 -1.56
CA GLY A 32 6.52 31.44 -1.91
C GLY A 32 6.94 30.26 -1.03
N ASN A 33 8.19 29.84 -1.21
CA ASN A 33 8.77 28.65 -0.54
C ASN A 33 9.29 28.90 0.89
N GLY A 34 8.92 29.99 1.54
CA GLY A 34 9.53 30.46 2.80
C GLY A 34 9.33 29.60 4.03
N GLU A 35 8.40 28.65 4.01
CA GLU A 35 8.12 27.78 5.16
C GLU A 35 8.33 26.31 4.79
N GLY A 36 9.08 25.58 5.62
CA GLY A 36 9.36 24.17 5.43
C GLY A 36 8.13 23.26 5.54
N TRP A 37 8.34 21.98 5.23
CA TRP A 37 7.31 20.96 5.26
C TRP A 37 6.59 20.85 6.61
N ASP A 38 7.33 20.88 7.73
CA ASP A 38 6.76 20.68 9.07
C ASP A 38 5.76 21.76 9.44
N ALA A 39 6.06 23.02 9.14
CA ALA A 39 5.16 24.13 9.36
C ALA A 39 3.90 24.06 8.50
N TYR A 40 4.04 23.62 7.24
CA TYR A 40 2.91 23.36 6.35
C TYR A 40 2.04 22.22 6.89
N TYR A 41 2.66 21.10 7.23
CA TYR A 41 1.96 19.90 7.71
C TYR A 41 1.19 20.19 9.01
N LYS A 42 1.81 20.87 9.96
CA LYS A 42 1.15 21.29 11.17
C LYS A 42 -0.09 22.18 10.90
N GLY A 43 0.05 23.18 10.04
CA GLY A 43 -1.08 24.02 9.65
C GLY A 43 -2.18 23.26 8.89
N LEU A 44 -1.81 22.26 8.11
CA LEU A 44 -2.75 21.37 7.41
C LEU A 44 -3.60 20.59 8.41
N VAL A 45 -2.96 19.91 9.36
CA VAL A 45 -3.64 19.08 10.37
C VAL A 45 -4.50 19.94 11.30
N GLU A 46 -3.95 21.02 11.86
CA GLU A 46 -4.63 21.85 12.86
C GLU A 46 -5.79 22.70 12.30
N LYS A 47 -5.76 23.05 11.02
CA LYS A 47 -6.70 24.03 10.47
C LYS A 47 -7.42 23.61 9.20
N HIS A 48 -6.73 22.95 8.30
CA HIS A 48 -7.29 22.68 6.99
C HIS A 48 -8.14 21.40 6.94
N TYR A 49 -7.83 20.39 7.73
CA TYR A 49 -8.64 19.16 7.78
C TYR A 49 -10.08 19.48 8.20
N ASP A 50 -10.26 20.29 9.23
CA ASP A 50 -11.59 20.69 9.70
C ASP A 50 -12.35 21.53 8.67
N ARG A 51 -11.66 22.44 8.00
CA ARG A 51 -12.25 23.27 6.94
C ARG A 51 -12.70 22.42 5.75
N MET A 52 -11.85 21.52 5.28
CA MET A 52 -12.19 20.63 4.18
C MET A 52 -13.39 19.74 4.54
N ALA A 53 -13.40 19.19 5.75
CA ALA A 53 -14.51 18.38 6.23
C ALA A 53 -15.82 19.19 6.32
N ALA A 54 -15.78 20.42 6.83
CA ALA A 54 -16.95 21.31 6.89
C ALA A 54 -17.50 21.69 5.52
N MET A 55 -16.65 21.70 4.50
CA MET A 55 -17.03 21.93 3.09
C MET A 55 -17.50 20.65 2.39
N GLY A 56 -17.53 19.51 3.07
CA GLY A 56 -17.91 18.22 2.50
C GLY A 56 -16.86 17.62 1.56
N ILE A 57 -15.65 18.19 1.49
CA ILE A 57 -14.59 17.70 0.63
C ILE A 57 -14.07 16.37 1.16
N ARG A 58 -13.98 15.37 0.29
CA ARG A 58 -13.36 14.08 0.57
C ARG A 58 -11.87 14.15 0.28
N PHE A 59 -11.07 14.45 1.27
CA PHE A 59 -9.64 14.63 1.11
C PHE A 59 -8.83 13.39 1.48
N ARG A 60 -7.64 13.31 0.90
CA ARG A 60 -6.70 12.24 1.15
C ARG A 60 -5.84 12.54 2.38
N LEU A 61 -5.90 11.64 3.36
CA LEU A 61 -5.00 11.64 4.52
C LEU A 61 -3.66 10.98 4.18
N PHE A 62 -2.67 11.22 5.02
CA PHE A 62 -1.42 10.46 4.96
C PHE A 62 -1.66 9.02 5.44
N PRO A 63 -1.00 8.05 4.80
CA PRO A 63 -1.12 6.67 5.23
C PRO A 63 -0.48 6.47 6.61
N PRO A 64 -1.00 5.55 7.44
CA PRO A 64 -0.40 5.25 8.73
C PRO A 64 0.96 4.59 8.54
N LYS A 65 1.82 4.72 9.54
CA LYS A 65 3.07 3.99 9.63
C LYS A 65 2.81 2.63 10.25
N VAL A 66 3.14 1.58 9.52
CA VAL A 66 2.93 0.19 9.95
C VAL A 66 4.28 -0.47 10.22
N SER A 67 4.42 -1.06 11.39
CA SER A 67 5.57 -1.88 11.78
C SER A 67 5.10 -3.24 12.23
N TYR A 68 5.81 -4.29 11.84
CA TYR A 68 5.55 -5.65 12.32
C TYR A 68 6.77 -6.19 13.05
N LYS A 69 6.60 -6.52 14.32
CA LYS A 69 7.64 -7.12 15.16
C LYS A 69 7.02 -8.17 16.07
N GLU A 70 7.75 -9.26 16.30
CA GLU A 70 7.36 -10.30 17.27
C GLU A 70 5.91 -10.81 17.16
N GLY A 71 5.42 -10.94 15.94
CA GLY A 71 4.05 -11.44 15.71
C GLY A 71 2.96 -10.39 15.90
N ALA A 72 3.29 -9.11 16.07
CA ALA A 72 2.31 -8.04 16.23
C ALA A 72 2.53 -6.88 15.26
N PHE A 73 1.42 -6.32 14.75
CA PHE A 73 1.42 -5.05 14.04
C PHE A 73 1.32 -3.90 15.04
N THR A 74 2.22 -2.94 14.91
CA THR A 74 2.13 -1.64 15.56
C THR A 74 1.90 -0.58 14.50
N VAL A 75 0.81 0.17 14.63
CA VAL A 75 0.37 1.15 13.63
C VAL A 75 0.21 2.51 14.29
N THR A 76 0.75 3.55 13.66
CA THR A 76 0.69 4.94 14.17
C THR A 76 0.27 5.89 13.06
N ALA A 77 -0.43 6.95 13.43
CA ALA A 77 -0.77 8.08 12.58
C ALA A 77 -0.21 9.36 13.20
N ASP A 78 0.58 10.12 12.44
CA ASP A 78 1.26 11.33 12.94
C ASP A 78 0.30 12.53 13.09
N ASP A 79 -0.86 12.46 12.44
CA ASP A 79 -1.86 13.54 12.41
C ASP A 79 -3.01 13.34 13.42
N GLY A 80 -2.91 12.33 14.28
CA GLY A 80 -3.97 12.01 15.24
C GLY A 80 -5.25 11.44 14.61
N SER A 81 -5.22 11.09 13.33
CA SER A 81 -6.35 10.41 12.67
C SER A 81 -6.60 9.03 13.26
N GLU A 82 -7.86 8.62 13.29
CA GLU A 82 -8.24 7.28 13.70
C GLU A 82 -7.71 6.24 12.70
N ILE A 83 -7.22 5.14 13.23
CA ILE A 83 -6.64 4.05 12.41
C ILE A 83 -7.65 2.92 12.32
N TYR A 84 -7.83 2.42 11.12
CA TYR A 84 -8.68 1.26 10.82
C TYR A 84 -7.90 0.22 10.05
N TYR A 85 -8.41 -1.01 10.06
CA TYR A 85 -7.88 -2.09 9.24
C TYR A 85 -8.98 -2.99 8.71
N THR A 86 -8.67 -3.70 7.61
CA THR A 86 -9.45 -4.83 7.11
C THR A 86 -8.62 -6.10 7.17
N GLU A 87 -9.26 -7.25 7.31
CA GLU A 87 -8.62 -8.56 7.37
C GLU A 87 -9.03 -9.41 6.17
N GLY A 88 -8.04 -9.94 5.45
CA GLY A 88 -8.28 -10.74 4.25
C GLY A 88 -8.95 -9.95 3.13
N ASP A 89 -9.87 -10.59 2.43
CA ASP A 89 -10.65 -9.99 1.34
C ASP A 89 -12.02 -9.46 1.79
N THR A 90 -12.25 -9.44 3.11
CA THR A 90 -13.50 -8.91 3.65
C THR A 90 -13.50 -7.38 3.62
N PRO A 91 -14.62 -6.73 3.27
CA PRO A 91 -14.75 -5.28 3.33
C PRO A 91 -14.98 -4.75 4.75
N GLU A 92 -15.06 -5.64 5.75
CA GLU A 92 -15.34 -5.25 7.13
C GLU A 92 -14.17 -4.45 7.69
N GLU A 93 -14.47 -3.27 8.22
CA GLU A 93 -13.50 -2.34 8.77
C GLU A 93 -13.51 -2.40 10.30
N HIS A 94 -12.34 -2.64 10.87
CA HIS A 94 -12.14 -2.72 12.31
C HIS A 94 -11.34 -1.52 12.80
N HIS A 95 -11.75 -0.95 13.93
CA HIS A 95 -11.01 0.14 14.57
C HIS A 95 -9.75 -0.38 15.26
N TYR A 96 -8.60 0.21 14.93
CA TYR A 96 -7.32 -0.16 15.51
C TYR A 96 -7.05 0.66 16.78
N THR A 97 -7.08 0.01 17.93
CA THR A 97 -6.88 0.67 19.25
C THR A 97 -5.66 0.16 20.00
N ARG A 98 -5.12 -0.98 19.61
CA ARG A 98 -3.98 -1.62 20.28
C ARG A 98 -3.19 -2.48 19.29
N PRO A 99 -1.93 -2.83 19.60
CA PRO A 99 -1.13 -3.70 18.74
C PRO A 99 -1.88 -4.98 18.39
N LEU A 100 -1.97 -5.26 17.10
CA LEU A 100 -2.71 -6.41 16.57
C LEU A 100 -1.78 -7.61 16.54
N LYS A 101 -1.98 -8.53 17.47
CA LYS A 101 -1.29 -9.83 17.48
C LYS A 101 -1.94 -10.76 16.47
N THR A 102 -1.14 -11.32 15.59
CA THR A 102 -1.61 -12.28 14.60
C THR A 102 -0.69 -13.48 14.55
N GLY A 103 -1.26 -14.66 14.78
CA GLY A 103 -0.60 -15.96 14.57
C GLY A 103 -0.90 -16.57 13.21
N LYS A 104 -1.76 -15.93 12.41
CA LYS A 104 -2.16 -16.37 11.08
C LYS A 104 -1.62 -15.40 10.03
N GLN A 105 -1.30 -15.95 8.88
CA GLN A 105 -1.02 -15.12 7.69
C GLN A 105 -2.35 -14.69 7.10
N HIS A 106 -2.78 -13.47 7.44
CA HIS A 106 -3.89 -12.80 6.80
C HIS A 106 -3.39 -11.51 6.16
N LEU A 107 -4.04 -11.13 5.09
CA LEU A 107 -3.83 -9.83 4.49
C LEU A 107 -4.48 -8.77 5.38
N TYR A 108 -3.68 -7.94 6.01
CA TYR A 108 -4.17 -6.77 6.73
C TYR A 108 -3.93 -5.52 5.90
N ARG A 109 -4.95 -4.69 5.73
CA ARG A 109 -4.85 -3.39 5.07
C ARG A 109 -5.18 -2.32 6.09
N PHE A 110 -4.21 -1.48 6.44
CA PHE A 110 -4.41 -0.37 7.37
C PHE A 110 -4.65 0.93 6.62
N PHE A 111 -5.46 1.79 7.19
CA PHE A 111 -5.73 3.12 6.67
C PHE A 111 -6.15 4.05 7.81
N THR A 112 -6.07 5.36 7.57
CA THR A 112 -6.53 6.38 8.52
C THR A 112 -7.83 7.02 8.06
N ARG A 113 -8.60 7.50 9.02
CA ARG A 113 -9.85 8.23 8.79
C ARG A 113 -9.93 9.43 9.72
N TYR A 114 -10.37 10.56 9.19
CA TYR A 114 -10.69 11.76 9.93
C TYR A 114 -11.85 12.46 9.25
N LYS A 115 -13.03 12.45 9.88
CA LYS A 115 -14.27 13.02 9.31
C LYS A 115 -14.50 12.52 7.85
N THR A 116 -14.47 13.44 6.87
CA THR A 116 -14.62 13.09 5.44
C THR A 116 -13.30 12.62 4.79
N GLY A 117 -12.17 12.78 5.50
CA GLY A 117 -10.86 12.37 5.01
C GLY A 117 -10.57 10.89 5.23
N ARG A 118 -9.84 10.30 4.28
CA ARG A 118 -9.38 8.91 4.34
C ARG A 118 -8.01 8.77 3.69
N SER A 119 -7.14 7.96 4.27
CA SER A 119 -5.89 7.59 3.59
C SER A 119 -6.13 6.47 2.58
N PRO A 120 -5.22 6.28 1.61
CA PRO A 120 -5.17 5.02 0.88
C PRO A 120 -4.88 3.88 1.86
N TYR A 121 -5.23 2.66 1.46
CA TYR A 121 -4.75 1.49 2.17
C TYR A 121 -3.23 1.46 2.13
N VAL A 122 -2.62 1.23 3.26
CA VAL A 122 -1.24 0.81 3.29
C VAL A 122 -1.22 -0.64 2.84
N ALA A 123 -0.97 -0.83 1.56
CA ALA A 123 -0.54 -2.13 1.05
C ALA A 123 0.91 -2.32 1.50
N ASP A 124 1.12 -2.55 2.77
CA ASP A 124 2.46 -2.69 3.29
C ASP A 124 2.99 -4.08 2.97
N LYS A 125 4.27 -4.09 2.67
CA LYS A 125 5.12 -5.26 2.46
C LYS A 125 5.14 -6.21 3.67
N SER A 126 4.74 -5.76 4.83
CA SER A 126 4.59 -6.54 6.05
C SER A 126 3.44 -7.54 6.05
N TYR A 127 2.50 -7.45 5.11
CA TYR A 127 1.41 -8.42 4.97
C TYR A 127 1.87 -9.82 4.56
N TYR A 128 2.93 -9.83 3.81
CA TYR A 128 3.42 -11.06 3.23
C TYR A 128 4.66 -11.50 4.01
N ARG A 129 4.43 -12.06 5.16
CA ARG A 129 5.47 -12.79 5.82
C ARG A 129 5.74 -14.06 5.06
N THR A 130 6.85 -14.07 4.36
CA THR A 130 7.42 -15.32 3.93
C THR A 130 7.98 -15.99 5.18
N LEU A 131 7.25 -16.96 5.73
CA LEU A 131 7.72 -17.78 6.85
C LEU A 131 8.94 -18.60 6.46
N ALA A 132 9.06 -18.89 5.17
CA ALA A 132 10.19 -19.56 4.58
C ALA A 132 10.56 -18.79 3.29
N PRO A 133 11.53 -17.87 3.33
CA PRO A 133 11.99 -17.17 2.16
C PRO A 133 12.63 -18.16 1.19
N ALA A 134 12.31 -18.06 -0.10
CA ALA A 134 13.02 -18.82 -1.12
C ALA A 134 14.49 -18.35 -1.17
N VAL A 135 15.41 -19.30 -1.23
CA VAL A 135 16.85 -19.03 -1.35
C VAL A 135 17.24 -18.75 -2.80
N ALA A 136 16.46 -19.25 -3.76
CA ALA A 136 16.62 -18.94 -5.17
C ALA A 136 15.27 -18.94 -5.88
N ILE A 137 15.15 -18.09 -6.89
CA ILE A 137 14.01 -18.07 -7.82
C ILE A 137 14.59 -18.13 -9.24
N THR A 138 14.14 -19.10 -10.03
CA THR A 138 14.54 -19.24 -11.41
C THR A 138 13.32 -19.30 -12.31
N THR A 139 13.48 -19.04 -13.60
CA THR A 139 12.38 -19.02 -14.56
C THR A 139 12.86 -19.35 -15.97
N SER A 140 11.98 -19.94 -16.77
CA SER A 140 12.17 -20.13 -18.21
C SER A 140 12.13 -18.84 -19.02
N MET A 141 11.60 -17.77 -18.43
CA MET A 141 11.34 -16.49 -19.10
C MET A 141 12.51 -15.52 -19.07
N GLY A 142 13.59 -15.87 -18.38
CA GLY A 142 14.72 -14.98 -18.14
C GLY A 142 14.41 -13.87 -17.12
N GLU A 143 15.44 -13.22 -16.62
CA GLU A 143 15.36 -12.21 -15.58
C GLU A 143 15.52 -10.80 -16.16
N SER A 144 14.74 -9.86 -15.65
CA SER A 144 14.92 -8.44 -15.95
C SER A 144 16.10 -7.88 -15.14
N ARG A 145 17.04 -7.20 -15.79
CA ARG A 145 18.16 -6.53 -15.12
C ARG A 145 17.71 -5.46 -14.12
N GLN A 146 16.62 -4.78 -14.42
CA GLN A 146 16.11 -3.68 -13.59
C GLN A 146 15.28 -4.19 -12.39
N PHE A 147 14.60 -5.33 -12.52
CA PHE A 147 13.70 -5.89 -11.53
C PHE A 147 14.03 -7.36 -11.26
N PRO A 148 15.11 -7.66 -10.50
CA PRO A 148 15.58 -9.01 -10.30
C PRO A 148 14.55 -9.91 -9.61
N LEU A 149 14.52 -11.17 -9.98
CA LEU A 149 13.58 -12.17 -9.44
C LEU A 149 13.80 -12.39 -7.93
N ALA A 150 15.01 -12.20 -7.44
CA ALA A 150 15.32 -12.26 -6.02
C ALA A 150 14.45 -11.31 -5.16
N ASN A 151 13.92 -10.24 -5.74
CA ASN A 151 13.00 -9.35 -5.05
C ASN A 151 11.67 -10.04 -4.69
N ALA A 152 11.25 -11.06 -5.42
CA ALA A 152 10.04 -11.83 -5.12
C ALA A 152 10.22 -12.79 -3.93
N ALA A 153 11.45 -13.12 -3.55
CA ALA A 153 11.77 -14.00 -2.42
C ALA A 153 11.62 -13.35 -1.05
N GLY A 154 10.84 -12.37 -0.86
CA GLY A 154 10.68 -11.76 0.47
C GLY A 154 10.14 -10.35 0.42
N TYR A 155 9.40 -10.00 -0.61
CA TYR A 155 8.76 -8.69 -0.75
C TYR A 155 9.73 -7.50 -0.72
N LYS A 156 10.89 -7.68 -1.31
CA LYS A 156 11.91 -6.63 -1.37
C LYS A 156 11.67 -5.58 -2.47
N GLY A 157 10.64 -5.79 -3.28
CA GLY A 157 10.31 -4.89 -4.38
C GLY A 157 9.62 -5.60 -5.54
N LEU A 158 9.51 -4.90 -6.66
CA LEU A 158 8.99 -5.50 -7.89
C LEU A 158 10.04 -6.45 -8.49
N SER A 159 9.58 -7.60 -8.95
CA SER A 159 10.34 -8.50 -9.80
C SER A 159 9.66 -8.59 -11.16
N ARG A 160 10.45 -8.78 -12.21
CA ARG A 160 9.93 -8.90 -13.57
C ARG A 160 10.73 -9.91 -14.38
N THR A 161 10.03 -10.71 -15.13
CA THR A 161 10.63 -11.57 -16.14
C THR A 161 11.11 -10.77 -17.36
N ALA A 162 12.12 -11.25 -18.07
CA ALA A 162 12.66 -10.55 -19.25
C ALA A 162 11.65 -10.49 -20.40
N ARG A 163 10.74 -11.44 -20.48
CA ARG A 163 9.66 -11.48 -21.47
C ARG A 163 8.32 -11.85 -20.85
N ALA A 164 7.25 -11.66 -21.62
CA ALA A 164 5.91 -12.08 -21.23
C ALA A 164 5.78 -13.61 -21.12
N CYS A 165 4.90 -14.06 -20.23
CA CYS A 165 4.58 -15.47 -20.01
C CYS A 165 3.89 -16.08 -21.22
N ARG A 166 4.28 -17.30 -21.57
CA ARG A 166 3.68 -18.15 -22.61
C ARG A 166 3.23 -19.47 -21.99
N GLN A 167 2.45 -20.25 -22.71
CA GLN A 167 2.10 -21.60 -22.29
C GLN A 167 3.38 -22.42 -22.03
N GLN A 168 3.38 -23.20 -20.95
CA GLN A 168 4.51 -23.99 -20.45
C GLN A 168 5.69 -23.20 -19.82
N ASP A 169 5.60 -21.90 -19.69
CA ASP A 169 6.57 -21.16 -18.89
C ASP A 169 6.38 -21.46 -17.40
N TRP A 170 7.49 -21.41 -16.69
CA TRP A 170 7.51 -21.74 -15.27
C TRP A 170 8.35 -20.73 -14.46
N VAL A 171 8.04 -20.65 -13.18
CA VAL A 171 8.84 -19.99 -12.15
C VAL A 171 9.05 -20.99 -11.03
N LEU A 172 10.31 -21.27 -10.68
CA LEU A 172 10.69 -22.22 -9.63
C LEU A 172 11.20 -21.46 -8.42
N TYR A 173 10.59 -21.72 -7.28
CA TYR A 173 11.03 -21.24 -5.97
C TYR A 173 11.78 -22.37 -5.25
N THR A 174 13.03 -22.15 -4.93
CA THR A 174 13.87 -23.11 -4.19
C THR A 174 13.97 -22.67 -2.73
N PHE A 175 13.71 -23.59 -1.81
CA PHE A 175 13.81 -23.37 -0.39
C PHE A 175 15.00 -24.14 0.18
N GLU A 176 15.61 -23.62 1.24
CA GLU A 176 16.75 -24.27 1.94
C GLU A 176 16.35 -25.62 2.55
N GLN A 177 15.13 -25.71 3.04
CA GLN A 177 14.55 -26.93 3.62
C GLN A 177 13.13 -27.15 3.10
N PRO A 178 12.62 -28.38 3.13
CA PRO A 178 11.23 -28.68 2.77
C PRO A 178 10.26 -27.85 3.64
N VAL A 179 9.37 -27.11 2.98
CA VAL A 179 8.38 -26.25 3.64
C VAL A 179 7.04 -26.95 3.68
N LYS A 180 6.51 -27.17 4.89
CA LYS A 180 5.13 -27.64 5.03
C LYS A 180 4.18 -26.45 4.87
N CYS A 181 3.59 -26.32 3.68
CA CYS A 181 2.72 -25.22 3.32
C CYS A 181 1.27 -25.73 3.20
N ARG A 182 0.31 -25.01 3.79
CA ARG A 182 -1.14 -25.22 3.56
C ARG A 182 -1.67 -24.30 2.48
N GLU A 183 -1.11 -23.12 2.39
CA GLU A 183 -1.53 -22.07 1.47
C GLU A 183 -0.29 -21.31 0.98
N MET A 184 -0.30 -20.95 -0.28
CA MET A 184 0.72 -20.12 -0.90
C MET A 184 0.04 -18.93 -1.56
N TYR A 185 0.46 -17.73 -1.19
CA TYR A 185 0.01 -16.49 -1.81
C TYR A 185 1.06 -15.99 -2.79
N LEU A 186 0.68 -15.93 -4.04
CA LEU A 186 1.50 -15.38 -5.11
C LEU A 186 0.86 -14.10 -5.62
N GLN A 187 1.50 -12.97 -5.40
CA GLN A 187 1.06 -11.72 -5.99
C GLN A 187 1.67 -11.55 -7.36
N THR A 188 0.85 -11.65 -8.39
CA THR A 188 1.24 -11.42 -9.78
C THR A 188 0.67 -10.09 -10.28
N GLY A 189 1.41 -9.41 -11.14
CA GLY A 189 0.97 -8.19 -11.80
C GLY A 189 1.30 -6.91 -11.05
N ASN A 190 1.05 -5.80 -11.72
CA ASN A 190 1.14 -4.46 -11.16
C ASN A 190 -0.17 -4.15 -10.42
N SER A 191 -0.12 -3.39 -9.34
CA SER A 191 -1.30 -2.92 -8.59
C SER A 191 -2.33 -2.16 -9.44
N GLN A 192 -1.95 -1.73 -10.64
CA GLN A 192 -2.81 -1.07 -11.62
C GLN A 192 -3.48 -2.04 -12.61
N LEU A 193 -3.08 -3.32 -12.63
CA LEU A 193 -3.67 -4.35 -13.49
C LEU A 193 -3.97 -5.61 -12.66
N PRO A 194 -5.13 -5.65 -11.99
CA PRO A 194 -5.44 -6.71 -11.02
C PRO A 194 -5.85 -8.06 -11.61
N LYS A 195 -5.43 -8.41 -12.82
CA LYS A 195 -5.92 -9.63 -13.48
C LYS A 195 -4.82 -10.44 -14.12
N THR A 196 -4.01 -11.11 -13.33
CA THR A 196 -3.44 -12.37 -13.78
C THR A 196 -3.40 -13.32 -12.59
N ILE A 197 -4.47 -14.03 -12.40
CA ILE A 197 -4.58 -15.12 -11.45
C ILE A 197 -3.93 -16.31 -12.11
N ILE A 198 -2.86 -16.84 -11.52
CA ILE A 198 -2.37 -18.16 -11.87
C ILE A 198 -3.26 -19.15 -11.13
N THR A 199 -4.17 -19.80 -11.84
CA THR A 199 -5.19 -20.69 -11.27
C THR A 199 -4.81 -22.16 -11.25
N THR A 200 -3.57 -22.54 -11.52
CA THR A 200 -3.13 -23.94 -11.48
C THR A 200 -1.88 -24.08 -10.65
N GLY A 201 -2.04 -24.47 -9.40
CA GLY A 201 -1.00 -25.07 -8.60
C GLY A 201 -1.24 -26.58 -8.53
N TYR A 202 -0.23 -27.38 -8.86
CA TYR A 202 -0.08 -28.75 -8.45
C TYR A 202 0.95 -28.81 -7.34
#